data_42532f7476b6f34d3bb47ac5a4be313d
#
_entry.id   42532f7476b6f34d3bb47ac5a4be313d
#
_cell.length_a   1.000
_cell.length_b   1.000
_cell.length_c   1.000
_cell.angle_alpha   90.00
_cell.angle_beta   90.00
_cell.angle_gamma   90.00
#
_symmetry.space_group_name_H-M   'P 1'
#
loop_
_entity.id
_entity.type
_entity.pdbx_description
1 polymer ?
#
loop_
_entity_poly.entity_id
_entity_poly.type
_entity_poly.pdbx_seq_one_letter_code
_entity_poly.pdbx_strand_id
1 'polypeptide(L)'
;MPSTFFGLTIASSGLHAFQAAVNTSANNVSNVHTKGYTKQVANREAADAIRVHEKFGTAGSGVTTTSIKSIRSEYYDTKYWINQSSVGYYDTKVSYLQQVENNFKDDEDAKNPGFTTVFNNLFNSLDSVHGHGEEEDYRKACISNAQIFCNYFHNVSNSLATLQKDCNDQIKTLVESINSSSQKIATLTKQINDIELQGGRANELRDQRALIIDELSEIVPITVEESPVTNSNYPDMYTGGTNYIVRLDGQTIVNSFQYRTLTCQARENKVNQTDVDGLYDVVWSDTGMKFNMNASTMDGSLKALYEMRDGNSNENFQGRVTSSTGTTVTIKPTTQTRVETMTMAQEGQITINNKVLNYESFTAVVDENGNITSYTFQLKEHLDDGQRQEFLSGNAEIGTQVDFMGIPYYMSQMSEFLRNFTERFDALQMSGEDLNGNPM
;
A
#
# COMPACT_ATOMS: atom_id res chain seq x y z
N MET A 1 -71.61 -2.09 4.72
CA MET A 1 -71.49 -1.38 3.43
C MET A 1 -70.32 -0.44 3.52
N PRO A 2 -69.47 -0.38 2.51
CA PRO A 2 -68.45 0.68 2.46
C PRO A 2 -69.19 2.04 2.53
N SER A 3 -68.57 3.00 3.23
CA SER A 3 -69.09 4.39 3.32
C SER A 3 -69.31 4.95 1.93
N THR A 4 -70.31 5.85 1.73
CA THR A 4 -70.54 6.62 0.50
C THR A 4 -69.27 7.35 0.04
N PHE A 5 -68.33 7.62 0.94
CA PHE A 5 -67.00 8.25 0.65
C PHE A 5 -65.88 7.25 0.39
N PHE A 6 -66.18 5.94 0.32
CA PHE A 6 -65.15 4.92 0.12
C PHE A 6 -64.35 5.10 -1.21
N GLY A 7 -65.05 5.47 -2.26
CA GLY A 7 -64.40 5.82 -3.54
C GLY A 7 -63.45 7.02 -3.45
N LEU A 8 -63.78 8.01 -2.62
CA LEU A 8 -62.93 9.18 -2.35
C LEU A 8 -61.67 8.79 -1.59
N THR A 9 -61.77 7.86 -0.63
CA THR A 9 -60.63 7.33 0.10
C THR A 9 -59.65 6.58 -0.85
N ILE A 10 -60.18 5.77 -1.76
CA ILE A 10 -59.37 5.09 -2.79
C ILE A 10 -58.67 6.12 -3.69
N ALA A 11 -59.38 7.14 -4.17
CA ALA A 11 -58.82 8.18 -5.03
C ALA A 11 -57.73 8.99 -4.27
N SER A 12 -57.94 9.31 -3.01
CA SER A 12 -56.96 10.00 -2.14
C SER A 12 -55.70 9.16 -1.93
N SER A 13 -55.83 7.84 -1.68
CA SER A 13 -54.67 6.95 -1.54
C SER A 13 -53.84 6.90 -2.79
N GLY A 14 -54.49 6.84 -3.97
CA GLY A 14 -53.83 6.92 -5.28
C GLY A 14 -53.09 8.24 -5.48
N LEU A 15 -53.72 9.37 -5.13
CA LEU A 15 -53.09 10.69 -5.25
C LEU A 15 -51.81 10.78 -4.38
N HIS A 16 -51.85 10.34 -3.13
CA HIS A 16 -50.68 10.33 -2.24
C HIS A 16 -49.58 9.43 -2.78
N ALA A 17 -49.90 8.25 -3.30
CA ALA A 17 -48.89 7.34 -3.88
C ALA A 17 -48.24 7.91 -5.12
N PHE A 18 -49.00 8.59 -6.02
CA PHE A 18 -48.43 9.27 -7.19
C PHE A 18 -47.61 10.49 -6.82
N GLN A 19 -48.05 11.26 -5.79
CA GLN A 19 -47.27 12.40 -5.29
C GLN A 19 -45.92 11.96 -4.72
N ALA A 20 -45.87 10.86 -3.97
CA ALA A 20 -44.62 10.26 -3.48
C ALA A 20 -43.70 9.86 -4.67
N ALA A 21 -44.27 9.25 -5.71
CA ALA A 21 -43.48 8.87 -6.88
C ALA A 21 -42.95 10.06 -7.67
N VAL A 22 -43.72 11.14 -7.83
CA VAL A 22 -43.29 12.38 -8.51
C VAL A 22 -42.19 13.05 -7.70
N ASN A 23 -42.36 13.16 -6.36
CA ASN A 23 -41.33 13.72 -5.49
C ASN A 23 -40.02 12.93 -5.54
N THR A 24 -40.10 11.61 -5.54
CA THR A 24 -38.92 10.72 -5.70
C THR A 24 -38.25 10.94 -7.04
N SER A 25 -39.03 11.05 -8.12
CA SER A 25 -38.48 11.33 -9.46
C SER A 25 -37.83 12.70 -9.53
N ALA A 26 -38.43 13.74 -8.96
CA ALA A 26 -37.86 15.07 -8.89
C ALA A 26 -36.54 15.08 -8.08
N ASN A 27 -36.47 14.35 -6.96
CA ASN A 27 -35.23 14.18 -6.19
C ASN A 27 -34.14 13.47 -7.01
N ASN A 28 -34.48 12.41 -7.76
CA ASN A 28 -33.54 11.72 -8.65
C ASN A 28 -32.98 12.65 -9.73
N VAL A 29 -33.82 13.48 -10.33
CA VAL A 29 -33.41 14.44 -11.36
C VAL A 29 -32.50 15.53 -10.78
N SER A 30 -32.84 16.05 -9.61
CA SER A 30 -32.06 17.08 -8.92
C SER A 30 -30.67 16.59 -8.53
N ASN A 31 -30.52 15.30 -8.21
CA ASN A 31 -29.28 14.70 -7.75
C ASN A 31 -28.54 13.88 -8.84
N VAL A 32 -28.92 14.01 -10.13
CA VAL A 32 -28.32 13.22 -11.21
C VAL A 32 -26.80 13.37 -11.34
N HIS A 33 -26.25 14.53 -10.94
CA HIS A 33 -24.80 14.82 -10.95
C HIS A 33 -24.17 14.77 -9.56
N THR A 34 -24.93 14.41 -8.52
CA THR A 34 -24.39 14.30 -7.15
C THR A 34 -23.58 13.00 -7.03
N LYS A 35 -22.27 13.11 -6.74
CA LYS A 35 -21.40 11.93 -6.55
C LYS A 35 -21.93 11.05 -5.42
N GLY A 36 -22.01 9.75 -5.69
CA GLY A 36 -22.47 8.75 -4.71
C GLY A 36 -24.01 8.65 -4.58
N TYR A 37 -24.80 9.50 -5.25
CA TYR A 37 -26.25 9.39 -5.20
C TYR A 37 -26.77 8.17 -5.98
N THR A 38 -27.63 7.40 -5.35
CA THR A 38 -28.27 6.22 -5.96
C THR A 38 -29.72 6.48 -6.27
N LYS A 39 -30.16 6.12 -7.50
CA LYS A 39 -31.56 6.27 -7.93
C LYS A 39 -32.49 5.58 -6.94
N GLN A 40 -33.50 6.35 -6.48
CA GLN A 40 -34.54 5.88 -5.58
C GLN A 40 -35.82 5.55 -6.33
N VAL A 41 -36.57 4.55 -5.84
CA VAL A 41 -37.88 4.14 -6.37
C VAL A 41 -38.88 4.02 -5.24
N ALA A 42 -40.06 4.60 -5.45
CA ALA A 42 -41.20 4.44 -4.57
C ALA A 42 -41.91 3.12 -4.86
N ASN A 43 -41.82 2.16 -3.95
CA ASN A 43 -42.54 0.88 -4.02
C ASN A 43 -43.97 1.04 -3.60
N ARG A 44 -44.89 0.54 -4.38
CA ARG A 44 -46.34 0.64 -4.18
C ARG A 44 -46.95 -0.72 -4.22
N GLU A 45 -47.88 -0.96 -3.32
CA GLU A 45 -48.65 -2.20 -3.21
C GLU A 45 -50.14 -1.88 -3.11
N ALA A 46 -51.00 -2.81 -3.54
CA ALA A 46 -52.40 -2.69 -3.32
C ALA A 46 -52.67 -2.74 -1.81
N ALA A 47 -53.44 -1.77 -1.30
CA ALA A 47 -53.88 -1.79 0.10
C ALA A 47 -54.80 -2.99 0.38
N ASP A 48 -54.81 -3.47 1.62
CA ASP A 48 -55.59 -4.63 2.03
C ASP A 48 -57.05 -4.50 1.63
N ALA A 49 -57.57 -5.51 0.95
CA ALA A 49 -58.93 -5.51 0.51
C ALA A 49 -59.90 -5.62 1.70
N ILE A 50 -60.92 -4.77 1.71
CA ILE A 50 -61.94 -4.79 2.73
C ILE A 50 -63.01 -5.85 2.41
N ARG A 51 -63.34 -6.71 3.37
CA ARG A 51 -64.41 -7.71 3.21
C ARG A 51 -65.75 -7.01 3.17
N VAL A 52 -66.50 -7.26 2.08
CA VAL A 52 -67.87 -6.76 1.89
C VAL A 52 -68.83 -7.94 2.01
N HIS A 53 -69.89 -7.79 2.82
CA HIS A 53 -70.90 -8.84 3.00
C HIS A 53 -71.90 -8.88 1.82
N GLU A 54 -71.39 -8.77 0.62
CA GLU A 54 -72.09 -8.82 -0.63
C GLU A 54 -71.59 -10.00 -1.48
N LYS A 55 -72.31 -10.36 -2.58
CA LYS A 55 -71.95 -11.51 -3.44
C LYS A 55 -70.58 -11.42 -4.08
N PHE A 56 -69.99 -10.21 -4.21
CA PHE A 56 -68.67 -10.01 -4.74
C PHE A 56 -67.51 -10.11 -3.70
N GLY A 57 -67.82 -10.36 -2.44
CA GLY A 57 -66.90 -10.79 -1.38
C GLY A 57 -65.96 -9.73 -0.85
N THR A 58 -64.98 -9.23 -1.62
CA THR A 58 -63.98 -8.24 -1.19
C THR A 58 -63.95 -7.03 -2.14
N ALA A 59 -63.76 -5.84 -1.57
CA ALA A 59 -63.54 -4.60 -2.31
C ALA A 59 -62.10 -4.09 -2.10
N GLY A 60 -61.42 -3.71 -3.17
CA GLY A 60 -60.07 -3.09 -3.08
C GLY A 60 -60.15 -1.73 -2.35
N SER A 61 -59.19 -1.45 -1.48
CA SER A 61 -59.13 -0.25 -0.63
C SER A 61 -58.18 0.82 -1.12
N GLY A 62 -57.57 0.62 -2.33
CA GLY A 62 -56.68 1.58 -2.95
C GLY A 62 -55.24 1.11 -2.99
N VAL A 63 -54.28 2.03 -2.86
CA VAL A 63 -52.82 1.77 -2.96
C VAL A 63 -52.11 2.39 -1.79
N THR A 64 -51.06 1.70 -1.31
CA THR A 64 -50.15 2.18 -0.26
C THR A 64 -48.74 2.23 -0.78
N THR A 65 -48.01 3.33 -0.49
CA THR A 65 -46.56 3.39 -0.70
C THR A 65 -45.88 2.73 0.48
N THR A 66 -45.26 1.57 0.25
CA THR A 66 -44.65 0.77 1.33
C THR A 66 -43.24 1.24 1.68
N SER A 67 -42.49 1.73 0.70
CA SER A 67 -41.12 2.22 0.94
C SER A 67 -40.58 3.02 -0.25
N ILE A 68 -39.61 3.89 0.02
CA ILE A 68 -38.75 4.49 -0.99
C ILE A 68 -37.36 3.87 -0.80
N LYS A 69 -36.86 3.12 -1.77
CA LYS A 69 -35.59 2.39 -1.70
C LYS A 69 -34.65 2.79 -2.83
N SER A 70 -33.37 2.92 -2.50
CA SER A 70 -32.29 3.03 -3.50
C SER A 70 -32.14 1.71 -4.28
N ILE A 71 -31.93 1.81 -5.59
CA ILE A 71 -31.63 0.66 -6.46
C ILE A 71 -30.12 0.49 -6.49
N ARG A 72 -29.61 -0.40 -5.64
CA ARG A 72 -28.18 -0.78 -5.59
C ARG A 72 -28.07 -2.29 -5.72
N SER A 73 -26.96 -2.77 -6.30
CA SER A 73 -26.68 -4.19 -6.48
C SER A 73 -25.32 -4.51 -5.89
N GLU A 74 -25.30 -5.32 -4.83
CA GLU A 74 -24.06 -5.77 -4.14
C GLU A 74 -23.08 -6.45 -5.10
N TYR A 75 -23.58 -7.13 -6.12
CA TYR A 75 -22.73 -7.77 -7.13
C TYR A 75 -21.90 -6.73 -7.93
N TYR A 76 -22.53 -5.63 -8.36
CA TYR A 76 -21.83 -4.58 -9.07
C TYR A 76 -20.95 -3.77 -8.14
N ASP A 77 -21.36 -3.54 -6.91
CA ASP A 77 -20.56 -2.85 -5.89
C ASP A 77 -19.28 -3.63 -5.60
N THR A 78 -19.36 -4.94 -5.36
CA THR A 78 -18.18 -5.78 -5.12
C THR A 78 -17.23 -5.78 -6.32
N LYS A 79 -17.76 -5.86 -7.54
CA LYS A 79 -16.93 -5.75 -8.75
C LYS A 79 -16.28 -4.39 -8.92
N TYR A 80 -17.00 -3.33 -8.57
CA TYR A 80 -16.47 -1.98 -8.60
C TYR A 80 -15.31 -1.83 -7.63
N TRP A 81 -15.46 -2.27 -6.37
CA TRP A 81 -14.42 -2.18 -5.36
C TRP A 81 -13.15 -2.95 -5.74
N ILE A 82 -13.29 -4.16 -6.29
CA ILE A 82 -12.14 -4.93 -6.79
C ILE A 82 -11.42 -4.16 -7.91
N ASN A 83 -12.16 -3.65 -8.88
CA ASN A 83 -11.56 -2.89 -9.98
C ASN A 83 -10.94 -1.57 -9.51
N GLN A 84 -11.59 -0.87 -8.57
CA GLN A 84 -11.10 0.39 -8.03
C GLN A 84 -9.79 0.20 -7.26
N SER A 85 -9.66 -0.88 -6.51
CA SER A 85 -8.42 -1.26 -5.84
C SER A 85 -7.28 -1.47 -6.85
N SER A 86 -7.53 -2.20 -7.93
CA SER A 86 -6.54 -2.38 -9.00
C SER A 86 -6.20 -1.07 -9.72
N VAL A 87 -7.17 -0.18 -9.94
CA VAL A 87 -6.91 1.16 -10.49
C VAL A 87 -5.98 1.95 -9.56
N GLY A 88 -6.30 2.03 -8.26
CA GLY A 88 -5.47 2.71 -7.27
C GLY A 88 -4.03 2.17 -7.23
N TYR A 89 -3.87 0.84 -7.34
CA TYR A 89 -2.57 0.18 -7.37
C TYR A 89 -1.74 0.59 -8.61
N TYR A 90 -2.29 0.45 -9.81
CA TYR A 90 -1.56 0.74 -11.04
C TYR A 90 -1.31 2.23 -11.24
N ASP A 91 -2.28 3.10 -10.95
CA ASP A 91 -2.13 4.55 -11.08
C ASP A 91 -1.02 5.07 -10.16
N THR A 92 -0.98 4.60 -8.92
CA THR A 92 0.08 4.94 -7.96
C THR A 92 1.44 4.46 -8.46
N LYS A 93 1.55 3.20 -8.92
CA LYS A 93 2.80 2.67 -9.48
C LYS A 93 3.29 3.46 -10.68
N VAL A 94 2.42 3.73 -11.63
CA VAL A 94 2.78 4.50 -12.84
C VAL A 94 3.30 5.88 -12.46
N SER A 95 2.62 6.57 -11.54
CA SER A 95 3.02 7.90 -11.08
C SER A 95 4.42 7.90 -10.47
N TYR A 96 4.73 6.93 -9.60
CA TYR A 96 6.04 6.87 -8.95
C TYR A 96 7.14 6.32 -9.86
N LEU A 97 6.84 5.33 -10.72
CA LEU A 97 7.81 4.83 -11.70
C LEU A 97 8.20 5.90 -12.72
N GLN A 98 7.27 6.76 -13.13
CA GLN A 98 7.60 7.93 -13.98
C GLN A 98 8.56 8.89 -13.26
N GLN A 99 8.40 9.08 -11.95
CA GLN A 99 9.33 9.92 -11.17
C GLN A 99 10.71 9.26 -11.05
N VAL A 100 10.77 7.93 -10.89
CA VAL A 100 12.03 7.18 -10.93
C VAL A 100 12.68 7.30 -12.32
N GLU A 101 11.93 7.08 -13.39
CA GLU A 101 12.41 7.22 -14.78
C GLU A 101 12.99 8.60 -15.06
N ASN A 102 12.33 9.66 -14.59
CA ASN A 102 12.79 11.03 -14.78
C ASN A 102 14.19 11.30 -14.16
N ASN A 103 14.58 10.55 -13.11
CA ASN A 103 15.92 10.67 -12.53
C ASN A 103 17.03 10.04 -13.42
N PHE A 104 16.66 9.12 -14.31
CA PHE A 104 17.59 8.44 -15.22
C PHE A 104 17.46 8.91 -16.68
N LYS A 105 16.56 9.85 -16.95
CA LYS A 105 16.33 10.34 -18.31
C LYS A 105 17.55 11.10 -18.82
N ASP A 106 17.99 10.74 -20.01
CA ASP A 106 19.11 11.37 -20.70
C ASP A 106 18.57 12.27 -21.82
N ASP A 107 18.57 13.57 -21.58
CA ASP A 107 18.12 14.59 -22.54
C ASP A 107 19.32 15.46 -22.89
N GLU A 108 19.81 15.33 -24.13
CA GLU A 108 21.01 16.06 -24.61
C GLU A 108 20.85 17.59 -24.52
N ASP A 109 19.62 18.09 -24.61
CA ASP A 109 19.31 19.53 -24.56
C ASP A 109 18.99 20.02 -23.13
N ALA A 110 19.02 19.15 -22.12
CA ALA A 110 18.65 19.50 -20.76
C ALA A 110 19.77 20.30 -20.05
N LYS A 111 19.35 21.21 -19.16
CA LYS A 111 20.27 21.92 -18.26
C LYS A 111 21.05 21.00 -17.34
N ASN A 112 20.51 19.80 -17.10
CA ASN A 112 21.13 18.74 -16.30
C ASN A 112 21.41 17.57 -17.24
N PRO A 113 22.69 17.30 -17.60
CA PRO A 113 23.05 16.20 -18.45
C PRO A 113 22.74 14.86 -17.76
N GLY A 114 22.20 13.91 -18.53
CA GLY A 114 21.95 12.55 -18.05
C GLY A 114 23.22 11.70 -17.98
N PHE A 115 23.04 10.43 -17.61
CA PHE A 115 24.16 9.49 -17.42
C PHE A 115 25.07 9.37 -18.62
N THR A 116 24.53 9.16 -19.82
CA THR A 116 25.32 8.94 -21.05
C THR A 116 26.17 10.16 -21.36
N THR A 117 25.61 11.35 -21.23
CA THR A 117 26.33 12.60 -21.47
C THR A 117 27.49 12.77 -20.49
N VAL A 118 27.24 12.58 -19.20
CA VAL A 118 28.25 12.75 -18.15
C VAL A 118 29.36 11.68 -18.26
N PHE A 119 28.99 10.44 -18.55
CA PHE A 119 29.93 9.35 -18.76
C PHE A 119 30.80 9.58 -20.00
N ASN A 120 30.20 9.98 -21.11
CA ASN A 120 30.97 10.27 -22.35
C ASN A 120 31.91 11.46 -22.14
N ASN A 121 31.53 12.49 -21.43
CA ASN A 121 32.40 13.63 -21.12
C ASN A 121 33.61 13.20 -20.27
N LEU A 122 33.39 12.32 -19.27
CA LEU A 122 34.50 11.75 -18.51
C LEU A 122 35.43 10.94 -19.40
N PHE A 123 34.90 10.03 -20.23
CA PHE A 123 35.67 9.19 -21.11
C PHE A 123 36.48 10.01 -22.14
N ASN A 124 35.87 10.98 -22.80
CA ASN A 124 36.52 11.86 -23.76
C ASN A 124 37.62 12.72 -23.11
N SER A 125 37.43 13.12 -21.85
CA SER A 125 38.47 13.85 -21.11
C SER A 125 39.65 12.98 -20.73
N LEU A 126 39.42 11.68 -20.41
CA LEU A 126 40.50 10.70 -20.20
C LEU A 126 41.27 10.44 -21.46
N ASP A 127 40.58 10.29 -22.61
CA ASP A 127 41.23 10.13 -23.92
C ASP A 127 42.09 11.35 -24.29
N SER A 128 41.57 12.56 -23.98
CA SER A 128 42.35 13.78 -24.19
C SER A 128 43.62 13.86 -23.32
N VAL A 129 43.56 13.37 -22.08
CA VAL A 129 44.78 13.25 -21.22
C VAL A 129 45.76 12.26 -21.76
N HIS A 130 45.31 11.15 -22.37
CA HIS A 130 46.19 10.18 -22.98
C HIS A 130 47.05 10.79 -24.06
N GLY A 131 46.54 11.73 -24.89
CA GLY A 131 47.26 12.43 -25.91
C GLY A 131 48.13 13.62 -25.41
N HIS A 132 47.76 14.24 -24.24
CA HIS A 132 48.34 15.50 -23.77
C HIS A 132 48.61 15.46 -22.23
N GLY A 133 49.15 14.33 -21.74
CA GLY A 133 49.33 14.09 -20.30
C GLY A 133 50.26 15.09 -19.60
N GLU A 134 51.17 15.76 -20.31
CA GLU A 134 52.05 16.79 -19.77
C GLU A 134 51.36 18.14 -19.54
N GLU A 135 50.23 18.37 -20.22
CA GLU A 135 49.49 19.65 -20.15
C GLU A 135 48.52 19.67 -18.94
N GLU A 136 48.71 20.65 -18.07
CA GLU A 136 47.92 20.78 -16.82
C GLU A 136 46.46 20.99 -17.09
N ASP A 137 46.06 21.69 -18.17
CA ASP A 137 44.69 22.03 -18.51
C ASP A 137 43.84 20.78 -18.81
N TYR A 138 44.39 19.79 -19.56
CA TYR A 138 43.69 18.53 -19.83
C TYR A 138 43.50 17.71 -18.58
N ARG A 139 44.49 17.67 -17.67
CA ARG A 139 44.35 16.99 -16.37
C ARG A 139 43.26 17.65 -15.48
N LYS A 140 43.23 18.98 -15.44
CA LYS A 140 42.21 19.73 -14.70
C LYS A 140 40.82 19.48 -15.30
N ALA A 141 40.70 19.46 -16.63
CA ALA A 141 39.42 19.15 -17.28
C ALA A 141 38.93 17.72 -16.94
N CYS A 142 39.83 16.75 -16.90
CA CYS A 142 39.50 15.38 -16.52
C CYS A 142 39.02 15.30 -15.07
N ILE A 143 39.72 15.94 -14.13
CA ILE A 143 39.31 16.02 -12.74
C ILE A 143 37.93 16.70 -12.60
N SER A 144 37.69 17.77 -13.34
CA SER A 144 36.39 18.46 -13.34
C SER A 144 35.27 17.55 -13.85
N ASN A 145 35.50 16.79 -14.94
CA ASN A 145 34.51 15.86 -15.45
C ASN A 145 34.28 14.67 -14.50
N ALA A 146 35.30 14.19 -13.80
CA ALA A 146 35.17 13.19 -12.75
C ALA A 146 34.31 13.71 -11.56
N GLN A 147 34.50 14.99 -11.17
CA GLN A 147 33.65 15.61 -10.14
C GLN A 147 32.20 15.74 -10.61
N ILE A 148 31.96 16.09 -11.87
CA ILE A 148 30.60 16.15 -12.45
C ILE A 148 29.97 14.76 -12.44
N PHE A 149 30.72 13.73 -12.78
CA PHE A 149 30.27 12.34 -12.73
C PHE A 149 29.88 11.90 -11.32
N CYS A 150 30.70 12.17 -10.32
CA CYS A 150 30.37 11.91 -8.91
C CYS A 150 29.13 12.69 -8.46
N ASN A 151 29.04 13.97 -8.82
CA ASN A 151 27.88 14.80 -8.46
C ASN A 151 26.58 14.31 -9.09
N TYR A 152 26.63 13.78 -10.32
CA TYR A 152 25.45 13.16 -10.94
C TYR A 152 24.87 12.05 -10.06
N PHE A 153 25.69 11.10 -9.62
CA PHE A 153 25.23 10.00 -8.77
C PHE A 153 24.76 10.46 -7.40
N HIS A 154 25.42 11.46 -6.82
CA HIS A 154 24.95 12.09 -5.58
C HIS A 154 23.54 12.67 -5.72
N ASN A 155 23.30 13.38 -6.83
CA ASN A 155 22.00 13.99 -7.09
C ASN A 155 20.92 12.93 -7.31
N VAL A 156 21.18 11.89 -8.10
CA VAL A 156 20.24 10.78 -8.32
C VAL A 156 19.95 10.06 -7.01
N SER A 157 20.97 9.74 -6.21
CA SER A 157 20.80 9.09 -4.91
C SER A 157 19.93 9.93 -3.96
N ASN A 158 20.17 11.23 -3.86
CA ASN A 158 19.38 12.14 -3.05
C ASN A 158 17.92 12.25 -3.54
N SER A 159 17.72 12.26 -4.86
CA SER A 159 16.37 12.28 -5.45
C SER A 159 15.61 11.00 -5.15
N LEU A 160 16.25 9.83 -5.28
CA LEU A 160 15.63 8.54 -4.95
C LEU A 160 15.33 8.42 -3.45
N ALA A 161 16.24 8.88 -2.58
CA ALA A 161 16.01 8.93 -1.13
C ALA A 161 14.84 9.84 -0.77
N THR A 162 14.71 11.00 -1.42
CA THR A 162 13.56 11.89 -1.26
C THR A 162 12.27 11.20 -1.70
N LEU A 163 12.28 10.53 -2.85
CA LEU A 163 11.13 9.80 -3.37
C LEU A 163 10.71 8.65 -2.43
N GLN A 164 11.67 7.93 -1.82
CA GLN A 164 11.39 6.90 -0.81
C GLN A 164 10.72 7.50 0.42
N LYS A 165 11.18 8.67 0.86
CA LYS A 165 10.57 9.41 1.96
C LYS A 165 9.16 9.87 1.63
N ASP A 166 8.92 10.37 0.41
CA ASP A 166 7.60 10.78 -0.05
C ASP A 166 6.62 9.60 -0.07
N CYS A 167 7.05 8.40 -0.54
CA CYS A 167 6.26 7.18 -0.43
C CYS A 167 5.90 6.87 1.03
N ASN A 168 6.86 7.01 1.95
CA ASN A 168 6.66 6.75 3.36
C ASN A 168 5.65 7.71 4.00
N ASP A 169 5.72 9.00 3.69
CA ASP A 169 4.81 10.02 4.19
C ASP A 169 3.40 9.87 3.58
N GLN A 170 3.30 9.45 2.33
CA GLN A 170 2.04 9.08 1.67
C GLN A 170 1.38 7.86 2.33
N ILE A 171 2.15 6.82 2.69
CA ILE A 171 1.63 5.67 3.45
C ILE A 171 0.97 6.13 4.74
N LYS A 172 1.61 7.03 5.49
CA LYS A 172 1.04 7.59 6.71
C LYS A 172 -0.29 8.32 6.44
N THR A 173 -0.33 9.14 5.40
CA THR A 173 -1.55 9.87 4.98
C THR A 173 -2.69 8.91 4.62
N LEU A 174 -2.39 7.82 3.88
CA LEU A 174 -3.39 6.80 3.54
C LEU A 174 -3.89 6.04 4.77
N VAL A 175 -3.01 5.71 5.72
CA VAL A 175 -3.39 5.08 6.99
C VAL A 175 -4.33 5.99 7.80
N GLU A 176 -4.05 7.30 7.88
CA GLU A 176 -4.93 8.27 8.52
C GLU A 176 -6.29 8.37 7.81
N SER A 177 -6.32 8.30 6.47
CA SER A 177 -7.54 8.26 5.67
C SER A 177 -8.37 6.99 5.93
N ILE A 178 -7.73 5.81 6.01
CA ILE A 178 -8.37 4.54 6.37
C ILE A 178 -9.03 4.64 7.76
N ASN A 179 -8.32 5.17 8.74
CA ASN A 179 -8.82 5.34 10.09
C ASN A 179 -10.05 6.28 10.15
N SER A 180 -9.95 7.43 9.48
CA SER A 180 -11.05 8.40 9.37
C SER A 180 -12.27 7.79 8.68
N SER A 181 -12.07 7.04 7.60
CA SER A 181 -13.13 6.35 6.87
C SER A 181 -13.80 5.28 7.72
N SER A 182 -13.03 4.50 8.47
CA SER A 182 -13.54 3.46 9.38
C SER A 182 -14.43 4.07 10.47
N GLN A 183 -14.00 5.17 11.07
CA GLN A 183 -14.78 5.90 12.09
C GLN A 183 -16.08 6.46 11.49
N LYS A 184 -16.02 7.07 10.30
CA LYS A 184 -17.21 7.61 9.61
C LYS A 184 -18.20 6.51 9.26
N ILE A 185 -17.73 5.35 8.75
CA ILE A 185 -18.58 4.20 8.42
C ILE A 185 -19.30 3.68 9.66
N ALA A 186 -18.60 3.53 10.79
CA ALA A 186 -19.21 3.10 12.06
C ALA A 186 -20.27 4.11 12.54
N THR A 187 -19.97 5.41 12.45
CA THR A 187 -20.91 6.48 12.83
C THR A 187 -22.15 6.49 11.96
N LEU A 188 -21.98 6.42 10.63
CA LEU A 188 -23.09 6.37 9.68
C LEU A 188 -23.93 5.10 9.87
N THR A 189 -23.28 3.95 10.13
CA THR A 189 -24.00 2.70 10.41
C THR A 189 -24.88 2.80 11.65
N LYS A 190 -24.40 3.49 12.70
CA LYS A 190 -25.21 3.76 13.89
C LYS A 190 -26.42 4.64 13.53
N GLN A 191 -26.22 5.74 12.83
CA GLN A 191 -27.30 6.64 12.42
C GLN A 191 -28.34 5.96 11.53
N ILE A 192 -27.88 5.11 10.59
CA ILE A 192 -28.76 4.30 9.73
C ILE A 192 -29.63 3.39 10.59
N ASN A 193 -29.03 2.65 11.51
CA ASN A 193 -29.78 1.75 12.40
C ASN A 193 -30.76 2.49 13.30
N ASP A 194 -30.40 3.66 13.83
CA ASP A 194 -31.29 4.47 14.65
C ASP A 194 -32.57 4.88 13.88
N ILE A 195 -32.46 5.18 12.59
CA ILE A 195 -33.61 5.53 11.74
C ILE A 195 -34.39 4.28 11.33
N GLU A 196 -33.69 3.20 10.91
CA GLU A 196 -34.33 2.02 10.34
C GLU A 196 -35.02 1.15 11.41
N LEU A 197 -34.55 1.14 12.66
CA LEU A 197 -35.23 0.54 13.80
C LEU A 197 -36.59 1.23 14.11
N GLN A 198 -36.77 2.50 13.73
CA GLN A 198 -38.04 3.22 13.86
C GLN A 198 -38.96 3.03 12.64
N GLY A 199 -38.61 2.15 11.69
CA GLY A 199 -39.39 1.86 10.49
C GLY A 199 -39.13 2.80 9.31
N GLY A 200 -38.18 3.74 9.41
CA GLY A 200 -37.71 4.60 8.32
C GLY A 200 -36.78 3.87 7.36
N ARG A 201 -36.36 4.58 6.32
CA ARG A 201 -35.27 4.13 5.42
C ARG A 201 -34.26 5.27 5.23
N ALA A 202 -33.01 5.04 5.59
CA ALA A 202 -31.96 6.06 5.62
C ALA A 202 -31.16 6.07 4.29
N ASN A 203 -31.85 6.30 3.14
CA ASN A 203 -31.23 6.20 1.82
C ASN A 203 -30.02 7.11 1.65
N GLU A 204 -30.10 8.38 2.06
CA GLU A 204 -29.03 9.36 1.92
C GLU A 204 -27.80 9.01 2.77
N LEU A 205 -28.00 8.49 3.99
CA LEU A 205 -26.89 8.04 4.84
C LEU A 205 -26.25 6.75 4.30
N ARG A 206 -27.06 5.87 3.70
CA ARG A 206 -26.57 4.68 3.02
C ARG A 206 -25.73 5.05 1.78
N ASP A 207 -26.15 6.04 1.01
CA ASP A 207 -25.40 6.56 -0.13
C ASP A 207 -24.07 7.21 0.31
N GLN A 208 -24.10 8.01 1.41
CA GLN A 208 -22.87 8.57 1.99
C GLN A 208 -21.90 7.49 2.48
N ARG A 209 -22.42 6.44 3.17
CA ARG A 209 -21.60 5.31 3.62
C ARG A 209 -20.99 4.57 2.45
N ALA A 210 -21.76 4.34 1.41
CA ALA A 210 -21.30 3.68 0.21
C ALA A 210 -20.22 4.48 -0.52
N LEU A 211 -20.33 5.80 -0.61
CA LEU A 211 -19.31 6.65 -1.19
C LEU A 211 -17.98 6.56 -0.45
N ILE A 212 -18.01 6.54 0.90
CA ILE A 212 -16.79 6.36 1.71
C ILE A 212 -16.13 5.00 1.43
N ILE A 213 -16.95 3.95 1.23
CA ILE A 213 -16.44 2.61 0.90
C ILE A 213 -15.86 2.60 -0.51
N ASP A 214 -16.48 3.27 -1.48
CA ASP A 214 -15.96 3.41 -2.83
C ASP A 214 -14.58 4.11 -2.82
N GLU A 215 -14.41 5.17 -2.01
CA GLU A 215 -13.14 5.86 -1.83
C GLU A 215 -12.09 5.00 -1.08
N LEU A 216 -12.52 4.25 -0.07
CA LEU A 216 -11.64 3.34 0.66
C LEU A 216 -11.14 2.18 -0.22
N SER A 217 -11.95 1.71 -1.16
CA SER A 217 -11.60 0.60 -2.06
C SER A 217 -10.45 0.92 -3.01
N GLU A 218 -10.18 2.18 -3.30
CA GLU A 218 -9.01 2.63 -4.08
C GLU A 218 -7.71 2.49 -3.28
N ILE A 219 -7.81 2.65 -1.95
CA ILE A 219 -6.64 2.61 -1.06
C ILE A 219 -6.25 1.17 -0.73
N VAL A 220 -7.23 0.33 -0.41
CA VAL A 220 -7.04 -1.07 0.03
C VAL A 220 -8.18 -1.95 -0.46
N PRO A 221 -7.92 -3.25 -0.70
CA PRO A 221 -8.99 -4.18 -1.06
C PRO A 221 -9.94 -4.37 0.13
N ILE A 222 -11.22 -4.18 -0.13
CA ILE A 222 -12.26 -4.26 0.89
C ILE A 222 -13.30 -5.34 0.57
N THR A 223 -13.83 -5.92 1.63
CA THR A 223 -15.04 -6.76 1.57
C THR A 223 -16.06 -6.22 2.55
N VAL A 224 -17.30 -6.12 2.09
CA VAL A 224 -18.41 -5.63 2.88
C VAL A 224 -19.46 -6.72 2.99
N GLU A 225 -19.98 -6.91 4.20
CA GLU A 225 -21.07 -7.84 4.51
C GLU A 225 -22.16 -7.09 5.30
N GLU A 226 -23.36 -7.06 4.76
CA GLU A 226 -24.53 -6.51 5.44
C GLU A 226 -25.53 -7.63 5.70
N SER A 227 -25.88 -7.85 6.97
CA SER A 227 -26.85 -8.86 7.37
C SER A 227 -27.94 -8.26 8.25
N PRO A 228 -29.20 -8.67 8.08
CA PRO A 228 -30.30 -8.16 8.89
C PRO A 228 -30.17 -8.65 10.33
N VAL A 229 -30.52 -7.79 11.29
CA VAL A 229 -30.67 -8.17 12.70
C VAL A 229 -32.08 -8.72 12.91
N THR A 230 -32.18 -10.00 13.26
CA THR A 230 -33.43 -10.67 13.56
C THR A 230 -33.67 -10.74 15.06
N ASN A 231 -34.93 -10.90 15.45
CA ASN A 231 -35.29 -11.08 16.84
C ASN A 231 -34.80 -12.48 17.30
N SER A 232 -34.09 -12.55 18.44
CA SER A 232 -33.59 -13.82 18.98
C SER A 232 -34.69 -14.85 19.34
N ASN A 233 -35.88 -14.37 19.72
CA ASN A 233 -37.01 -15.22 20.04
C ASN A 233 -37.90 -15.58 18.85
N TYR A 234 -37.83 -14.76 17.78
CA TYR A 234 -38.60 -14.91 16.55
C TYR A 234 -37.67 -14.65 15.35
N PRO A 235 -36.90 -15.64 14.91
CA PRO A 235 -35.88 -15.45 13.85
C PRO A 235 -36.44 -14.94 12.51
N ASP A 236 -37.72 -15.15 12.27
CA ASP A 236 -38.41 -14.66 11.07
C ASP A 236 -38.85 -13.20 11.18
N MET A 237 -38.73 -12.58 12.36
CA MET A 237 -39.06 -11.18 12.58
C MET A 237 -37.81 -10.30 12.42
N TYR A 238 -37.80 -9.56 11.34
CA TYR A 238 -36.80 -8.53 11.06
C TYR A 238 -37.00 -7.31 11.94
N THR A 239 -35.94 -6.86 12.62
CA THR A 239 -36.03 -5.73 13.57
C THR A 239 -35.92 -4.35 12.90
N GLY A 240 -35.50 -4.31 11.62
CA GLY A 240 -35.19 -3.07 10.91
C GLY A 240 -33.69 -2.71 10.92
N GLY A 241 -32.94 -3.16 11.92
CA GLY A 241 -31.50 -2.93 12.00
C GLY A 241 -30.66 -3.87 11.14
N THR A 242 -29.45 -3.46 10.83
CA THR A 242 -28.47 -4.28 10.09
C THR A 242 -27.13 -4.33 10.79
N ASN A 243 -26.49 -5.50 10.75
CA ASN A 243 -25.07 -5.64 11.05
C ASN A 243 -24.29 -5.31 9.77
N TYR A 244 -23.31 -4.43 9.88
CA TYR A 244 -22.49 -3.99 8.76
C TYR A 244 -21.01 -4.21 9.09
N ILE A 245 -20.39 -5.12 8.38
CA ILE A 245 -19.00 -5.54 8.62
C ILE A 245 -18.16 -5.15 7.41
N VAL A 246 -17.07 -4.43 7.65
CA VAL A 246 -16.06 -4.10 6.62
C VAL A 246 -14.77 -4.78 7.01
N ARG A 247 -14.18 -5.48 6.04
CA ARG A 247 -12.88 -6.16 6.20
C ARG A 247 -11.88 -5.59 5.21
N LEU A 248 -10.65 -5.40 5.68
CA LEU A 248 -9.47 -5.11 4.88
C LEU A 248 -8.64 -6.39 4.80
N ASP A 249 -8.40 -6.89 3.60
CA ASP A 249 -7.66 -8.15 3.40
C ASP A 249 -8.09 -9.27 4.38
N GLY A 250 -9.39 -9.48 4.52
CA GLY A 250 -9.98 -10.48 5.41
C GLY A 250 -10.03 -10.11 6.90
N GLN A 251 -9.32 -9.07 7.34
CA GLN A 251 -9.34 -8.60 8.73
C GLN A 251 -10.41 -7.55 8.96
N THR A 252 -11.25 -7.73 9.98
CA THR A 252 -12.34 -6.80 10.29
C THR A 252 -11.79 -5.48 10.79
N ILE A 253 -12.16 -4.37 10.10
CA ILE A 253 -11.84 -3.01 10.52
C ILE A 253 -13.07 -2.29 11.10
N VAL A 254 -14.26 -2.55 10.54
CA VAL A 254 -15.52 -2.04 11.10
C VAL A 254 -16.45 -3.21 11.37
N ASN A 255 -17.05 -3.23 12.55
CA ASN A 255 -18.08 -4.15 12.95
C ASN A 255 -19.25 -3.37 13.54
N SER A 256 -20.23 -3.07 12.70
CA SER A 256 -21.41 -2.26 13.02
C SER A 256 -21.04 -0.89 13.60
N PHE A 257 -20.92 -0.76 14.91
CA PHE A 257 -20.65 0.50 15.61
C PHE A 257 -19.22 0.60 16.14
N GLN A 258 -18.47 -0.49 16.06
CA GLN A 258 -17.10 -0.57 16.52
C GLN A 258 -16.16 -0.52 15.32
N TYR A 259 -15.02 0.12 15.49
CA TYR A 259 -13.99 0.18 14.48
C TYR A 259 -12.61 -0.02 15.11
N ARG A 260 -11.69 -0.55 14.31
CA ARG A 260 -10.27 -0.65 14.64
C ARG A 260 -9.50 0.39 13.85
N THR A 261 -8.30 0.68 14.28
CA THR A 261 -7.42 1.64 13.63
C THR A 261 -6.05 1.03 13.36
N LEU A 262 -5.36 1.58 12.37
CA LEU A 262 -3.98 1.30 12.04
C LEU A 262 -3.10 2.44 12.54
N THR A 263 -1.84 2.14 12.87
CA THR A 263 -0.85 3.13 13.29
C THR A 263 0.45 2.90 12.53
N CYS A 264 1.10 3.98 12.13
CA CYS A 264 2.44 3.96 11.55
C CYS A 264 3.48 4.01 12.67
N GLN A 265 4.34 3.00 12.73
CA GLN A 265 5.43 2.87 13.69
C GLN A 265 6.76 3.02 12.96
N ALA A 266 7.60 3.97 13.36
CA ALA A 266 8.91 4.13 12.73
C ALA A 266 9.78 2.90 13.03
N ARG A 267 10.46 2.38 12.00
CA ARG A 267 11.46 1.32 12.13
C ARG A 267 12.67 1.87 12.87
N GLU A 268 13.18 1.12 13.82
CA GLU A 268 14.40 1.48 14.55
C GLU A 268 15.65 1.26 13.70
N ASN A 269 15.60 0.27 12.80
CA ASN A 269 16.74 -0.15 12.00
C ASN A 269 16.40 -0.14 10.50
N LYS A 270 17.40 0.18 9.67
CA LYS A 270 17.32 0.04 8.21
C LYS A 270 17.32 -1.43 7.80
N VAL A 271 16.66 -1.74 6.71
CA VAL A 271 16.72 -3.05 6.05
C VAL A 271 17.87 -3.06 5.04
N ASN A 272 17.90 -2.07 4.16
CA ASN A 272 18.97 -1.87 3.18
C ASN A 272 19.86 -0.71 3.62
N GLN A 273 21.16 -0.80 3.29
CA GLN A 273 22.13 0.26 3.61
C GLN A 273 21.72 1.63 3.04
N THR A 274 21.05 1.63 1.89
CA THR A 274 20.60 2.82 1.18
C THR A 274 19.26 3.38 1.65
N ASP A 275 18.53 2.65 2.50
CA ASP A 275 17.23 3.10 2.99
C ASP A 275 17.32 4.41 3.78
N VAL A 276 16.28 5.22 3.70
CA VAL A 276 16.09 6.40 4.54
C VAL A 276 15.76 5.96 5.97
N ASP A 277 16.20 6.75 6.96
CA ASP A 277 15.88 6.49 8.37
C ASP A 277 14.39 6.72 8.66
N GLY A 278 13.83 5.93 9.58
CA GLY A 278 12.50 6.14 10.11
C GLY A 278 11.36 5.75 9.17
N LEU A 279 11.58 4.81 8.26
CA LEU A 279 10.50 4.23 7.46
C LEU A 279 9.44 3.56 8.35
N TYR A 280 8.15 3.69 8.00
CA TYR A 280 7.07 3.21 8.83
C TYR A 280 6.71 1.75 8.56
N ASP A 281 6.51 0.98 9.63
CA ASP A 281 5.70 -0.23 9.60
C ASP A 281 4.26 0.12 9.97
N VAL A 282 3.30 -0.43 9.22
CA VAL A 282 1.87 -0.27 9.53
C VAL A 282 1.46 -1.39 10.47
N VAL A 283 0.90 -1.03 11.62
CA VAL A 283 0.50 -1.98 12.66
C VAL A 283 -0.93 -1.71 13.10
N TRP A 284 -1.62 -2.75 13.59
CA TRP A 284 -2.91 -2.60 14.25
C TRP A 284 -2.72 -1.92 15.61
N SER A 285 -3.44 -0.82 15.86
CA SER A 285 -3.29 -0.02 17.08
C SER A 285 -3.66 -0.77 18.36
N ASP A 286 -4.56 -1.76 18.27
CA ASP A 286 -5.05 -2.54 19.39
C ASP A 286 -4.15 -3.72 19.78
N THR A 287 -3.48 -4.33 18.81
CA THR A 287 -2.67 -5.53 19.02
C THR A 287 -1.17 -5.32 18.83
N GLY A 288 -0.77 -4.22 18.17
CA GLY A 288 0.62 -3.99 17.76
C GLY A 288 1.12 -4.94 16.66
N MET A 289 0.25 -5.81 16.14
CA MET A 289 0.62 -6.75 15.06
C MET A 289 0.78 -6.01 13.75
N LYS A 290 1.81 -6.38 12.97
CA LYS A 290 2.04 -5.82 11.64
C LYS A 290 0.86 -6.11 10.71
N PHE A 291 0.43 -5.10 9.98
CA PHE A 291 -0.52 -5.28 8.87
C PHE A 291 0.21 -5.92 7.69
N ASN A 292 -0.31 -7.03 7.17
CA ASN A 292 0.39 -7.80 6.14
C ASN A 292 0.27 -7.16 4.76
N MET A 293 1.22 -6.27 4.43
CA MET A 293 1.29 -5.61 3.11
C MET A 293 1.67 -6.55 1.97
N ASN A 294 2.31 -7.69 2.28
CA ASN A 294 2.79 -8.65 1.27
C ASN A 294 1.79 -9.76 0.94
N ALA A 295 0.58 -9.73 1.53
CA ALA A 295 -0.43 -10.71 1.19
C ALA A 295 -0.72 -10.67 -0.32
N SER A 296 -0.91 -11.85 -0.92
CA SER A 296 -1.24 -11.97 -2.36
C SER A 296 -2.60 -11.38 -2.72
N THR A 297 -3.46 -11.23 -1.73
CA THR A 297 -4.80 -10.63 -1.82
C THR A 297 -4.78 -9.11 -1.65
N MET A 298 -3.66 -8.55 -1.19
CA MET A 298 -3.48 -7.10 -1.09
C MET A 298 -3.39 -6.44 -2.46
N ASP A 299 -4.02 -5.28 -2.59
CA ASP A 299 -4.06 -4.42 -3.76
C ASP A 299 -4.28 -2.96 -3.31
N GLY A 300 -4.47 -2.03 -4.23
CA GLY A 300 -4.72 -0.62 -3.91
C GLY A 300 -3.46 0.24 -3.79
N SER A 301 -3.69 1.53 -3.62
CA SER A 301 -2.60 2.53 -3.58
C SER A 301 -1.66 2.31 -2.40
N LEU A 302 -2.15 1.77 -1.29
CA LEU A 302 -1.32 1.51 -0.11
C LEU A 302 -0.27 0.42 -0.40
N LYS A 303 -0.66 -0.67 -1.08
CA LYS A 303 0.28 -1.72 -1.50
C LYS A 303 1.27 -1.19 -2.53
N ALA A 304 0.80 -0.41 -3.50
CA ALA A 304 1.66 0.19 -4.51
C ALA A 304 2.76 1.06 -3.89
N LEU A 305 2.42 1.91 -2.93
CA LEU A 305 3.39 2.72 -2.19
C LEU A 305 4.37 1.88 -1.37
N TYR A 306 3.87 0.82 -0.74
CA TYR A 306 4.72 -0.12 0.00
C TYR A 306 5.73 -0.81 -0.92
N GLU A 307 5.29 -1.33 -2.07
CA GLU A 307 6.17 -1.97 -3.04
C GLU A 307 7.16 -0.97 -3.68
N MET A 308 6.75 0.26 -3.92
CA MET A 308 7.66 1.32 -4.39
C MET A 308 8.72 1.66 -3.33
N ARG A 309 8.33 1.76 -2.05
CA ARG A 309 9.20 2.14 -0.94
C ARG A 309 10.17 1.05 -0.54
N ASP A 310 9.71 -0.21 -0.47
CA ASP A 310 10.44 -1.36 0.10
C ASP A 310 10.83 -2.41 -0.98
N GLY A 311 10.41 -2.21 -2.23
CA GLY A 311 10.64 -3.17 -3.33
C GLY A 311 12.12 -3.33 -3.67
N ASN A 312 12.61 -4.56 -3.57
CA ASN A 312 14.02 -4.92 -3.77
C ASN A 312 14.22 -6.12 -4.71
N SER A 313 13.19 -6.48 -5.51
CA SER A 313 13.24 -7.63 -6.43
C SER A 313 13.62 -8.95 -5.76
N ASN A 314 13.19 -9.17 -4.51
CA ASN A 314 13.56 -10.33 -3.67
C ASN A 314 15.08 -10.47 -3.39
N GLU A 315 15.85 -9.40 -3.47
CA GLU A 315 17.31 -9.41 -3.29
C GLU A 315 17.77 -9.21 -1.83
N ASN A 316 16.85 -9.19 -0.85
CA ASN A 316 17.21 -9.13 0.55
C ASN A 316 18.02 -10.36 0.98
N PHE A 317 18.89 -10.14 1.98
CA PHE A 317 19.75 -11.19 2.53
C PHE A 317 18.94 -12.38 3.02
N GLN A 318 19.33 -13.56 2.55
CA GLN A 318 18.88 -14.85 3.03
C GLN A 318 20.07 -15.79 3.24
N GLY A 319 19.99 -16.59 4.30
CA GLY A 319 21.04 -17.55 4.59
C GLY A 319 20.61 -18.64 5.56
N ARG A 320 21.51 -19.56 5.81
CA ARG A 320 21.34 -20.63 6.78
C ARG A 320 22.39 -20.53 7.88
N VAL A 321 21.96 -20.63 9.12
CA VAL A 321 22.85 -20.60 10.29
C VAL A 321 23.75 -21.83 10.29
N THR A 322 25.06 -21.64 10.32
CA THR A 322 26.08 -22.69 10.36
C THR A 322 26.70 -22.85 11.74
N SER A 323 26.76 -21.75 12.49
CA SER A 323 27.29 -21.74 13.85
C SER A 323 26.58 -20.68 14.69
N SER A 324 26.41 -20.95 15.98
CA SER A 324 25.81 -20.02 16.93
C SER A 324 26.58 -20.09 18.24
N THR A 325 26.99 -18.93 18.75
CA THR A 325 27.63 -18.78 20.07
C THR A 325 26.76 -17.90 20.97
N GLY A 326 27.24 -17.55 22.16
CA GLY A 326 26.48 -16.69 23.07
C GLY A 326 26.14 -15.30 22.52
N THR A 327 26.99 -14.73 21.66
CA THR A 327 26.83 -13.37 21.13
C THR A 327 27.01 -13.29 19.62
N THR A 328 27.37 -14.38 18.94
CA THR A 328 27.56 -14.37 17.49
C THR A 328 26.79 -15.47 16.78
N VAL A 329 26.34 -15.17 15.58
CA VAL A 329 25.72 -16.14 14.67
C VAL A 329 26.43 -16.08 13.34
N THR A 330 26.92 -17.24 12.86
CA THR A 330 27.55 -17.36 11.54
C THR A 330 26.55 -17.94 10.57
N ILE A 331 26.37 -17.29 9.43
CA ILE A 331 25.36 -17.60 8.43
C ILE A 331 26.01 -17.76 7.08
N LYS A 332 25.69 -18.88 6.40
CA LYS A 332 26.05 -19.06 5.01
C LYS A 332 24.94 -18.49 4.14
N PRO A 333 25.24 -17.56 3.21
CA PRO A 333 24.23 -17.03 2.30
C PRO A 333 23.64 -18.12 1.40
N THR A 334 22.37 -18.02 1.09
CA THR A 334 21.66 -18.98 0.20
C THR A 334 21.97 -18.68 -1.26
N THR A 335 22.09 -17.40 -1.60
CA THR A 335 22.49 -16.93 -2.92
C THR A 335 23.96 -16.55 -2.90
N GLN A 336 24.67 -16.75 -4.00
CA GLN A 336 26.06 -16.32 -4.12
C GLN A 336 26.09 -14.79 -4.10
N THR A 337 26.70 -14.22 -3.06
CA THR A 337 26.80 -12.78 -2.84
C THR A 337 28.26 -12.36 -2.97
N ARG A 338 28.54 -11.26 -3.66
CA ARG A 338 29.84 -10.61 -3.73
C ARG A 338 29.85 -9.38 -2.81
N VAL A 339 31.03 -8.89 -2.48
CA VAL A 339 31.17 -7.69 -1.64
C VAL A 339 30.50 -6.49 -2.32
N GLU A 340 30.58 -6.39 -3.66
CA GLU A 340 30.01 -5.31 -4.44
C GLU A 340 28.49 -5.30 -4.44
N THR A 341 27.85 -6.49 -4.32
CA THR A 341 26.38 -6.66 -4.35
C THR A 341 25.77 -6.65 -2.95
N MET A 342 26.55 -6.40 -1.91
CA MET A 342 26.07 -6.41 -0.54
C MET A 342 25.19 -5.20 -0.24
N THR A 343 23.94 -5.45 0.21
CA THR A 343 22.92 -4.41 0.48
C THR A 343 22.64 -4.18 1.97
N MET A 344 23.17 -5.05 2.86
CA MET A 344 22.86 -5.04 4.29
C MET A 344 23.40 -3.78 5.00
N ALA A 345 22.60 -3.24 5.93
CA ALA A 345 23.03 -2.20 6.85
C ALA A 345 24.08 -2.74 7.85
N GLN A 346 24.96 -1.87 8.35
CA GLN A 346 26.01 -2.25 9.30
C GLN A 346 25.44 -2.75 10.65
N GLU A 347 24.37 -2.14 11.10
CA GLU A 347 23.58 -2.59 12.25
C GLU A 347 22.12 -2.74 11.85
N GLY A 348 21.38 -3.63 12.51
CA GLY A 348 20.01 -3.89 12.11
C GLY A 348 19.36 -5.04 12.87
N GLN A 349 18.33 -5.58 12.24
CA GLN A 349 17.59 -6.74 12.74
C GLN A 349 17.76 -7.92 11.79
N ILE A 350 17.96 -9.09 12.34
CA ILE A 350 17.98 -10.36 11.63
C ILE A 350 16.92 -11.29 12.21
N THR A 351 16.13 -11.91 11.37
CA THR A 351 15.13 -12.88 11.77
C THR A 351 15.68 -14.29 11.58
N ILE A 352 15.71 -15.09 12.63
CA ILE A 352 16.13 -16.51 12.59
C ILE A 352 14.99 -17.36 13.11
N ASN A 353 14.47 -18.29 12.29
CA ASN A 353 13.34 -19.14 12.65
C ASN A 353 12.15 -18.35 13.23
N ASN A 354 11.77 -17.22 12.62
CA ASN A 354 10.73 -16.28 13.05
C ASN A 354 11.03 -15.49 14.35
N LYS A 355 12.23 -15.59 14.90
CA LYS A 355 12.67 -14.80 16.05
C LYS A 355 13.54 -13.64 15.59
N VAL A 356 13.13 -12.43 15.92
CA VAL A 356 13.85 -11.19 15.58
C VAL A 356 14.95 -10.95 16.59
N LEU A 357 16.17 -10.73 16.12
CA LEU A 357 17.37 -10.43 16.93
C LEU A 357 18.02 -9.15 16.40
N ASN A 358 18.53 -8.32 17.31
CA ASN A 358 19.29 -7.13 16.94
C ASN A 358 20.78 -7.45 16.82
N TYR A 359 21.41 -7.01 15.73
CA TYR A 359 22.86 -7.09 15.56
C TYR A 359 23.49 -5.68 15.55
N GLU A 360 24.70 -5.54 16.07
CA GLU A 360 25.45 -4.28 16.11
C GLU A 360 26.50 -4.16 15.01
N SER A 361 26.93 -5.31 14.44
CA SER A 361 27.88 -5.38 13.36
C SER A 361 27.89 -6.74 12.71
N PHE A 362 28.49 -6.84 11.54
CA PHE A 362 28.80 -8.12 10.91
C PHE A 362 30.17 -8.11 10.24
N THR A 363 30.75 -9.29 10.04
CA THR A 363 31.95 -9.51 9.25
C THR A 363 31.67 -10.54 8.17
N ALA A 364 32.23 -10.34 6.97
CA ALA A 364 32.10 -11.25 5.87
C ALA A 364 33.43 -11.97 5.60
N VAL A 365 33.38 -13.27 5.32
CA VAL A 365 34.52 -14.06 4.85
C VAL A 365 34.42 -14.20 3.35
N VAL A 366 35.44 -13.75 2.63
CA VAL A 366 35.49 -13.68 1.17
C VAL A 366 36.46 -14.74 0.65
N ASP A 367 36.10 -15.40 -0.44
CA ASP A 367 36.97 -16.35 -1.14
C ASP A 367 37.96 -15.63 -2.11
N GLU A 368 38.88 -16.38 -2.73
CA GLU A 368 39.84 -15.84 -3.70
C GLU A 368 39.22 -15.22 -4.95
N ASN A 369 37.92 -15.48 -5.20
CA ASN A 369 37.16 -14.96 -6.33
C ASN A 369 36.27 -13.74 -5.97
N GLY A 370 36.36 -13.25 -4.73
CA GLY A 370 35.55 -12.13 -4.25
C GLY A 370 34.14 -12.52 -3.79
N ASN A 371 33.81 -13.83 -3.72
CA ASN A 371 32.50 -14.27 -3.28
C ASN A 371 32.48 -14.41 -1.76
N ILE A 372 31.38 -13.99 -1.15
CA ILE A 372 31.18 -14.12 0.30
C ILE A 372 30.72 -15.54 0.62
N THR A 373 31.50 -16.23 1.42
CA THR A 373 31.25 -17.62 1.84
C THR A 373 30.46 -17.72 3.11
N SER A 374 30.61 -16.76 4.03
CA SER A 374 29.84 -16.66 5.27
C SER A 374 29.83 -15.25 5.83
N TYR A 375 28.80 -14.96 6.60
CA TYR A 375 28.66 -13.76 7.42
C TYR A 375 28.64 -14.14 8.89
N THR A 376 29.34 -13.40 9.74
CA THR A 376 29.28 -13.55 11.20
C THR A 376 28.70 -12.26 11.78
N PHE A 377 27.49 -12.35 12.33
CA PHE A 377 26.77 -11.25 12.94
C PHE A 377 27.09 -11.22 14.44
N GLN A 378 27.42 -10.04 14.95
CA GLN A 378 27.55 -9.76 16.37
C GLN A 378 26.20 -9.28 16.89
N LEU A 379 25.59 -10.05 17.80
CA LEU A 379 24.28 -9.75 18.36
C LEU A 379 24.39 -8.81 19.56
N LYS A 380 23.40 -7.90 19.71
CA LYS A 380 23.24 -7.08 20.92
C LYS A 380 22.76 -7.91 22.12
N GLU A 381 22.11 -9.03 21.86
CA GLU A 381 21.53 -9.94 22.86
C GLU A 381 22.42 -11.16 23.07
N HIS A 382 22.43 -11.70 24.29
CA HIS A 382 23.12 -12.94 24.60
C HIS A 382 22.16 -14.12 24.42
N LEU A 383 22.55 -15.09 23.59
CA LEU A 383 21.78 -16.30 23.33
C LEU A 383 22.04 -17.34 24.44
N ASP A 384 20.97 -17.91 24.97
CA ASP A 384 21.07 -19.08 25.85
C ASP A 384 21.35 -20.38 25.08
N ASP A 385 21.65 -21.47 25.81
CA ASP A 385 22.01 -22.74 25.21
C ASP A 385 20.87 -23.34 24.36
N GLY A 386 19.62 -23.14 24.76
CA GLY A 386 18.43 -23.59 24.03
C GLY A 386 18.28 -22.84 22.70
N GLN A 387 18.41 -21.52 22.74
CA GLN A 387 18.34 -20.68 21.54
C GLN A 387 19.47 -20.98 20.55
N ARG A 388 20.70 -21.22 21.06
CA ARG A 388 21.83 -21.59 20.20
C ARG A 388 21.58 -22.90 19.44
N GLN A 389 20.98 -23.89 20.08
CA GLN A 389 20.63 -25.16 19.43
C GLN A 389 19.44 -24.99 18.46
N GLU A 390 18.43 -24.22 18.83
CA GLU A 390 17.27 -23.94 18.01
C GLU A 390 17.64 -23.21 16.70
N PHE A 391 18.61 -22.32 16.75
CA PHE A 391 19.06 -21.55 15.59
C PHE A 391 19.98 -22.33 14.66
N LEU A 392 20.66 -23.37 15.12
CA LEU A 392 21.51 -24.20 14.26
C LEU A 392 20.72 -24.78 13.09
N SER A 393 21.23 -24.58 11.89
CA SER A 393 20.58 -24.93 10.61
C SER A 393 19.26 -24.19 10.33
N GLY A 394 18.93 -23.17 11.13
CA GLY A 394 17.77 -22.31 10.91
C GLY A 394 17.95 -21.39 9.70
N ASN A 395 16.82 -20.96 9.14
CA ASN A 395 16.82 -19.96 8.09
C ASN A 395 16.93 -18.57 8.73
N ALA A 396 17.81 -17.76 8.16
CA ALA A 396 18.05 -16.38 8.57
C ALA A 396 17.73 -15.44 7.42
N GLU A 397 17.07 -14.33 7.72
CA GLU A 397 16.71 -13.31 6.75
C GLU A 397 16.80 -11.90 7.35
N ILE A 398 17.13 -10.90 6.53
CA ILE A 398 17.11 -9.48 6.89
C ILE A 398 16.09 -8.77 6.02
N GLY A 399 15.06 -8.23 6.70
CA GLY A 399 13.93 -7.56 6.03
C GLY A 399 13.01 -8.53 5.29
N THR A 400 11.91 -7.99 4.81
CA THR A 400 10.92 -8.74 4.03
C THR A 400 11.28 -8.70 2.56
N GLN A 401 11.25 -9.82 1.88
CA GLN A 401 11.40 -9.87 0.42
C GLN A 401 10.16 -9.30 -0.24
N VAL A 402 10.36 -8.35 -1.14
CA VAL A 402 9.29 -7.73 -1.93
C VAL A 402 9.60 -7.95 -3.40
N ASP A 403 8.75 -8.77 -4.06
CA ASP A 403 8.89 -9.11 -5.47
C ASP A 403 8.46 -7.96 -6.38
N PHE A 404 9.17 -6.85 -6.28
CA PHE A 404 8.98 -5.66 -7.08
C PHE A 404 10.26 -4.85 -7.16
N MET A 405 10.55 -4.26 -8.33
CA MET A 405 11.68 -3.35 -8.53
C MET A 405 11.28 -1.94 -8.07
N GLY A 406 11.30 -1.72 -6.76
CA GLY A 406 11.03 -0.44 -6.13
C GLY A 406 12.29 0.44 -6.02
N ILE A 407 12.18 1.52 -5.26
CA ILE A 407 13.26 2.49 -5.08
C ILE A 407 14.53 1.85 -4.52
N PRO A 408 14.49 0.96 -3.49
CA PRO A 408 15.68 0.30 -2.96
C PRO A 408 16.42 -0.54 -4.02
N TYR A 409 15.69 -1.17 -4.94
CA TYR A 409 16.31 -1.91 -6.06
C TYR A 409 17.15 -0.99 -6.94
N TYR A 410 16.61 0.15 -7.39
CA TYR A 410 17.36 1.09 -8.22
C TYR A 410 18.55 1.71 -7.48
N MET A 411 18.40 2.02 -6.19
CA MET A 411 19.49 2.51 -5.35
C MET A 411 20.60 1.47 -5.18
N SER A 412 20.24 0.20 -5.02
CA SER A 412 21.17 -0.92 -4.93
C SER A 412 21.94 -1.11 -6.23
N GLN A 413 21.25 -1.16 -7.38
CA GLN A 413 21.88 -1.30 -8.71
C GLN A 413 22.85 -0.15 -9.03
N MET A 414 22.48 1.07 -8.68
CA MET A 414 23.34 2.23 -8.84
C MET A 414 24.57 2.14 -7.93
N SER A 415 24.41 1.70 -6.69
CA SER A 415 25.53 1.52 -5.75
C SER A 415 26.48 0.40 -6.20
N GLU A 416 25.95 -0.70 -6.70
CA GLU A 416 26.73 -1.81 -7.27
C GLU A 416 27.54 -1.35 -8.49
N PHE A 417 26.90 -0.63 -9.42
CA PHE A 417 27.59 -0.05 -10.56
C PHE A 417 28.77 0.83 -10.14
N LEU A 418 28.56 1.73 -9.18
CA LEU A 418 29.60 2.63 -8.70
C LEU A 418 30.77 1.89 -8.05
N ARG A 419 30.50 0.89 -7.21
CA ARG A 419 31.54 0.07 -6.56
C ARG A 419 32.38 -0.65 -7.62
N ASN A 420 31.72 -1.34 -8.56
CA ASN A 420 32.41 -2.04 -9.65
C ASN A 420 33.22 -1.10 -10.52
N PHE A 421 32.68 0.08 -10.84
CA PHE A 421 33.37 1.09 -11.64
C PHE A 421 34.60 1.62 -10.91
N THR A 422 34.45 2.01 -9.65
CA THR A 422 35.54 2.57 -8.83
C THR A 422 36.65 1.56 -8.64
N GLU A 423 36.32 0.31 -8.28
CA GLU A 423 37.31 -0.76 -8.08
C GLU A 423 38.16 -1.01 -9.35
N ARG A 424 37.50 -1.07 -10.51
CA ARG A 424 38.22 -1.27 -11.79
C ARG A 424 39.02 -0.04 -12.18
N PHE A 425 38.50 1.15 -11.93
CA PHE A 425 39.18 2.40 -12.22
C PHE A 425 40.41 2.55 -11.33
N ASP A 426 40.32 2.27 -10.04
CA ASP A 426 41.43 2.30 -9.09
C ASP A 426 42.50 1.27 -9.45
N ALA A 427 42.10 0.04 -9.79
CA ALA A 427 43.03 -0.99 -10.23
C ALA A 427 43.83 -0.58 -11.48
N LEU A 428 43.20 0.12 -12.44
CA LEU A 428 43.89 0.68 -13.61
C LEU A 428 44.83 1.81 -13.22
N GLN A 429 44.42 2.71 -12.35
CA GLN A 429 45.26 3.82 -11.85
C GLN A 429 46.50 3.30 -11.11
N MET A 430 46.31 2.34 -10.19
CA MET A 430 47.40 1.71 -9.43
C MET A 430 48.39 0.92 -10.30
N SER A 431 48.02 0.56 -11.52
CA SER A 431 48.93 -0.09 -12.48
C SER A 431 49.79 0.89 -13.25
N GLY A 432 49.54 2.19 -13.10
CA GLY A 432 50.25 3.26 -13.77
C GLY A 432 51.41 3.85 -12.95
N GLU A 433 52.15 4.77 -13.58
CA GLU A 433 53.21 5.56 -12.96
C GLU A 433 52.89 7.05 -13.09
N ASP A 434 53.33 7.85 -12.12
CA ASP A 434 53.26 9.30 -12.21
C ASP A 434 54.24 9.90 -13.22
N LEU A 435 54.18 11.21 -13.47
CA LEU A 435 55.10 11.89 -14.38
C LEU A 435 56.59 11.82 -13.96
N ASN A 436 56.85 11.39 -12.72
CA ASN A 436 58.21 11.24 -12.19
C ASN A 436 58.65 9.76 -12.17
N GLY A 437 57.80 8.84 -12.65
CA GLY A 437 58.09 7.40 -12.69
C GLY A 437 57.84 6.69 -11.35
N ASN A 438 57.09 7.28 -10.42
CA ASN A 438 56.67 6.60 -9.17
C ASN A 438 55.36 5.83 -9.40
N PRO A 439 55.17 4.62 -8.83
CA PRO A 439 53.91 3.92 -8.89
C PRO A 439 52.80 4.75 -8.27
N MET A 440 51.65 4.75 -8.90
CA MET A 440 50.43 5.44 -8.40
C MET A 440 49.77 4.71 -7.24
#